data_e262bb3907dee2c23b90ae923e94e0e7
#
_entry.id   e262bb3907dee2c23b90ae923e94e0e7
#
_cell.length_a   1.000
_cell.length_b   1.000
_cell.length_c   1.000
_cell.angle_alpha   90.00
_cell.angle_beta   90.00
_cell.angle_gamma   90.00
#
_symmetry.space_group_name_H-M   'P 1'
#
loop_
_entity.id
_entity.type
_entity.pdbx_description
1 polymer ?
#
loop_
_entity_poly.entity_id
_entity_poly.type
_entity_poly.pdbx_seq_one_letter_code
_entity_poly.pdbx_strand_id
1 'polypeptide(L)'
;MSKHDQVPDETTGLERRLQSNRLSRRDTLWLFSASVGASLLQGCARSPVTGERILVGMSQAEERRVDASYSPHQFSQDLGAVQDAAVNDYVSEIGRKVQAGVQRKDMPYSYRVLNANYVNAYTFPAGAMGLTRGIVVDLRNEAELAALLGHELGHVNARHAAQREGMALVAGVALMGLAVASRDSDWAPLIGLGAEIGASALLASYSRDDERQADALGQQYLVQAGYPASGMVGLHQLLVSEQEREPSLLETMFSSHPMSKERLESAKRAAETSYASSAGAPAQRERFMDRTASLRKKKPTIEACQRGETALSKKALVDAERHFGDALRSTPDDYAALLRMSQTLQARGRLADARGYAEQARKVYPQEAQAVKLGATLKLGLREPGAALADLEAYDRMLPGDSGVGFLKGVAYEGMGRRAEAARLFNQVVAQSRDSAAGKYASTRLKAWGYLR
;
A
#
# COMPACT_ATOMS: atom_id res chain seq x y z
N MET A 1 15.27 -50.24 49.98
CA MET A 1 15.21 -48.79 50.25
C MET A 1 15.69 -48.04 49.00
N SER A 2 14.74 -47.62 48.14
CA SER A 2 15.03 -46.95 46.90
C SER A 2 14.99 -45.44 47.15
N LYS A 3 16.08 -44.74 46.86
CA LYS A 3 16.14 -43.29 46.86
C LYS A 3 15.52 -42.79 45.56
N HIS A 4 14.35 -42.19 45.62
CA HIS A 4 13.83 -41.38 44.54
C HIS A 4 14.65 -40.06 44.47
N ASP A 5 15.43 -39.90 43.44
CA ASP A 5 15.99 -38.59 43.06
C ASP A 5 14.79 -37.71 42.52
N GLN A 6 14.39 -36.76 43.33
CA GLN A 6 13.48 -35.72 42.86
C GLN A 6 14.27 -34.72 42.05
N VAL A 7 13.97 -34.64 40.73
CA VAL A 7 14.39 -33.55 39.87
C VAL A 7 13.72 -32.27 40.37
N PRO A 8 14.46 -31.19 40.72
CA PRO A 8 13.86 -29.96 41.18
C PRO A 8 13.00 -29.34 40.08
N ASP A 9 11.75 -29.05 40.44
CA ASP A 9 10.82 -28.35 39.57
C ASP A 9 11.33 -26.91 39.29
N GLU A 10 12.02 -26.72 38.17
CA GLU A 10 12.59 -25.41 37.76
C GLU A 10 11.52 -24.33 37.52
N THR A 11 10.25 -24.73 37.31
CA THR A 11 9.14 -23.81 37.03
C THR A 11 8.77 -22.99 38.24
N THR A 12 8.76 -23.59 39.44
CA THR A 12 8.46 -22.88 40.71
C THR A 12 9.51 -21.84 41.09
N GLY A 13 10.74 -21.99 40.60
CA GLY A 13 11.83 -21.03 40.80
C GLY A 13 11.69 -19.76 39.93
N LEU A 14 11.21 -19.91 38.69
CA LEU A 14 11.02 -18.80 37.75
C LEU A 14 9.83 -17.92 38.14
N GLU A 15 8.70 -18.49 38.53
CA GLU A 15 7.53 -17.76 39.01
C GLU A 15 7.83 -16.88 40.25
N ARG A 16 8.57 -17.39 41.23
CA ARG A 16 9.01 -16.60 42.37
C ARG A 16 9.93 -15.44 42.00
N ARG A 17 10.81 -15.62 41.00
CA ARG A 17 11.71 -14.57 40.51
C ARG A 17 10.97 -13.53 39.66
N LEU A 18 9.93 -13.91 38.94
CA LEU A 18 9.02 -13.01 38.23
C LEU A 18 8.27 -12.10 39.22
N GLN A 19 7.67 -12.68 40.27
CA GLN A 19 6.95 -11.93 41.26
C GLN A 19 7.83 -10.99 42.11
N SER A 20 9.11 -11.33 42.29
CA SER A 20 10.08 -10.52 43.08
C SER A 20 10.86 -9.51 42.20
N ASN A 21 10.59 -9.41 40.90
CA ASN A 21 11.29 -8.56 39.93
C ASN A 21 12.82 -8.77 39.89
N ARG A 22 13.29 -10.00 40.18
CA ARG A 22 14.70 -10.42 40.27
C ARG A 22 15.02 -11.48 39.21
N LEU A 23 14.80 -11.13 37.92
CA LEU A 23 15.13 -12.02 36.82
C LEU A 23 16.64 -12.05 36.54
N SER A 24 17.20 -13.23 36.42
CA SER A 24 18.55 -13.42 35.94
C SER A 24 18.59 -13.31 34.41
N ARG A 25 19.80 -13.05 33.81
CA ARG A 25 20.00 -13.06 32.35
C ARG A 25 19.55 -14.38 31.71
N ARG A 26 19.72 -15.49 32.42
CA ARG A 26 19.30 -16.82 31.97
C ARG A 26 17.78 -16.93 31.96
N ASP A 27 17.10 -16.38 32.96
CA ASP A 27 15.63 -16.35 33.03
C ASP A 27 15.05 -15.48 31.90
N THR A 28 15.67 -14.32 31.64
CA THR A 28 15.27 -13.43 30.54
C THR A 28 15.46 -14.09 29.17
N LEU A 29 16.60 -14.76 28.96
CA LEU A 29 16.85 -15.52 27.74
C LEU A 29 15.89 -16.70 27.57
N TRP A 30 15.57 -17.40 28.66
CA TRP A 30 14.62 -18.51 28.63
C TRP A 30 13.19 -18.04 28.34
N LEU A 31 12.73 -16.99 29.02
CA LEU A 31 11.43 -16.36 28.75
C LEU A 31 11.34 -15.81 27.33
N PHE A 32 12.41 -15.19 26.85
CA PHE A 32 12.51 -14.71 25.48
C PHE A 32 12.46 -15.88 24.49
N SER A 33 13.23 -16.94 24.71
CA SER A 33 13.21 -18.12 23.85
C SER A 33 11.87 -18.84 23.86
N ALA A 34 11.20 -18.91 25.02
CA ALA A 34 9.88 -19.51 25.17
C ALA A 34 8.78 -18.66 24.48
N SER A 35 8.86 -17.32 24.61
CA SER A 35 7.90 -16.42 23.94
C SER A 35 8.09 -16.41 22.43
N VAL A 36 9.33 -16.46 21.95
CA VAL A 36 9.67 -16.61 20.54
C VAL A 36 9.20 -17.96 20.00
N GLY A 37 9.45 -19.04 20.72
CA GLY A 37 8.99 -20.38 20.35
C GLY A 37 7.47 -20.46 20.27
N ALA A 38 6.75 -19.86 21.21
CA ALA A 38 5.29 -19.78 21.23
C ALA A 38 4.75 -18.95 20.05
N SER A 39 5.40 -17.82 19.72
CA SER A 39 5.05 -16.97 18.58
C SER A 39 5.30 -17.66 17.24
N LEU A 40 6.40 -18.42 17.11
CA LEU A 40 6.73 -19.19 15.92
C LEU A 40 5.73 -20.38 15.72
N LEU A 41 5.21 -20.97 16.79
CA LEU A 41 4.18 -22.00 16.72
C LEU A 41 2.84 -21.46 16.23
N GLN A 42 2.48 -20.21 16.56
CA GLN A 42 1.30 -19.52 16.04
C GLN A 42 1.48 -19.04 14.60
N GLY A 43 2.72 -18.80 14.16
CA GLY A 43 3.07 -18.32 12.81
C GLY A 43 3.10 -19.43 11.74
N CYS A 44 2.95 -20.72 12.08
CA CYS A 44 2.94 -21.81 11.09
C CYS A 44 1.52 -22.01 10.52
N ALA A 45 1.36 -21.76 9.24
CA ALA A 45 0.15 -22.07 8.49
C ALA A 45 0.45 -23.09 7.38
N ARG A 46 -0.59 -23.68 6.79
CA ARG A 46 -0.44 -24.41 5.52
C ARG A 46 -0.69 -23.47 4.36
N SER A 47 0.16 -23.53 3.35
CA SER A 47 -0.05 -22.81 2.10
C SER A 47 -1.36 -23.29 1.45
N PRO A 48 -2.28 -22.38 1.13
CA PRO A 48 -3.51 -22.75 0.42
C PRO A 48 -3.23 -23.30 -0.99
N VAL A 49 -2.06 -23.01 -1.54
CA VAL A 49 -1.66 -23.34 -2.92
C VAL A 49 -0.86 -24.63 -2.99
N THR A 50 0.15 -24.80 -2.12
CA THR A 50 1.05 -25.97 -2.16
C THR A 50 0.76 -27.01 -1.08
N GLY A 51 -0.02 -26.67 -0.04
CA GLY A 51 -0.25 -27.51 1.13
C GLY A 51 0.94 -27.60 2.10
N GLU A 52 2.10 -27.03 1.75
CA GLU A 52 3.30 -27.02 2.57
C GLU A 52 3.16 -26.09 3.79
N ARG A 53 4.03 -26.27 4.78
CA ARG A 53 4.09 -25.37 5.91
C ARG A 53 4.77 -24.05 5.51
N ILE A 54 4.10 -22.94 5.80
CA ILE A 54 4.61 -21.59 5.58
C ILE A 54 4.63 -20.82 6.90
N LEU A 55 5.62 -19.96 7.05
CA LEU A 55 5.67 -19.02 8.16
C LEU A 55 4.85 -17.78 7.77
N VAL A 56 3.91 -17.37 8.62
CA VAL A 56 3.06 -16.19 8.40
C VAL A 56 3.05 -15.30 9.64
N GLY A 57 3.09 -14.00 9.44
CA GLY A 57 2.98 -13.00 10.51
C GLY A 57 1.54 -12.53 10.78
N MET A 58 0.59 -12.96 9.95
CA MET A 58 -0.82 -12.60 10.08
C MET A 58 -1.72 -13.82 9.96
N SER A 59 -2.74 -13.92 10.82
CA SER A 59 -3.87 -14.83 10.64
C SER A 59 -4.77 -14.34 9.49
N GLN A 60 -5.65 -15.21 8.98
CA GLN A 60 -6.62 -14.81 7.95
C GLN A 60 -7.58 -13.71 8.41
N ALA A 61 -7.93 -13.69 9.70
CA ALA A 61 -8.77 -12.64 10.26
C ALA A 61 -8.02 -11.28 10.30
N GLU A 62 -6.73 -11.32 10.58
CA GLU A 62 -5.86 -10.12 10.53
C GLU A 62 -5.66 -9.64 9.10
N GLU A 63 -5.45 -10.53 8.12
CA GLU A 63 -5.39 -10.15 6.71
C GLU A 63 -6.64 -9.37 6.29
N ARG A 64 -7.85 -9.83 6.67
CA ARG A 64 -9.11 -9.12 6.38
C ARG A 64 -9.21 -7.77 7.07
N ARG A 65 -8.80 -7.70 8.35
CA ARG A 65 -8.82 -6.45 9.12
C ARG A 65 -7.85 -5.42 8.56
N VAL A 66 -6.63 -5.84 8.25
CA VAL A 66 -5.59 -5.02 7.64
C VAL A 66 -6.06 -4.50 6.28
N ASP A 67 -6.58 -5.37 5.44
CA ASP A 67 -7.15 -5.03 4.14
C ASP A 67 -8.23 -3.95 4.26
N ALA A 68 -9.23 -4.19 5.11
CA ALA A 68 -10.34 -3.25 5.34
C ALA A 68 -9.89 -1.90 5.92
N SER A 69 -8.82 -1.88 6.71
CA SER A 69 -8.32 -0.65 7.36
C SER A 69 -7.43 0.17 6.43
N TYR A 70 -6.56 -0.47 5.65
CA TYR A 70 -5.52 0.25 4.89
C TYR A 70 -5.87 0.47 3.41
N SER A 71 -6.65 -0.43 2.79
CA SER A 71 -6.97 -0.28 1.37
C SER A 71 -7.73 1.01 1.03
N PRO A 72 -8.70 1.52 1.84
CA PRO A 72 -9.36 2.78 1.55
C PRO A 72 -8.40 3.98 1.56
N HIS A 73 -7.44 3.98 2.50
CA HIS A 73 -6.43 5.04 2.59
C HIS A 73 -5.49 5.03 1.38
N GLN A 74 -5.00 3.85 0.98
CA GLN A 74 -4.14 3.72 -0.20
C GLN A 74 -4.88 4.09 -1.48
N PHE A 75 -6.11 3.62 -1.65
CA PHE A 75 -6.92 3.98 -2.83
C PHE A 75 -7.16 5.50 -2.91
N SER A 76 -7.38 6.15 -1.77
CA SER A 76 -7.50 7.61 -1.74
C SER A 76 -6.16 8.31 -2.03
N GLN A 77 -5.02 7.80 -1.53
CA GLN A 77 -3.69 8.33 -1.91
C GLN A 77 -3.44 8.21 -3.42
N ASP A 78 -3.97 7.17 -4.05
CA ASP A 78 -3.98 6.96 -5.50
C ASP A 78 -5.15 7.67 -6.20
N LEU A 79 -5.68 8.70 -5.55
CA LEU A 79 -6.66 9.65 -6.10
C LEU A 79 -8.06 9.06 -6.30
N GLY A 80 -8.38 7.99 -5.59
CA GLY A 80 -9.67 7.30 -5.65
C GLY A 80 -9.92 6.55 -6.96
N ALA A 81 -11.06 5.89 -7.04
CA ALA A 81 -11.44 5.16 -8.25
C ALA A 81 -11.74 6.12 -9.42
N VAL A 82 -11.44 5.70 -10.65
CA VAL A 82 -11.87 6.44 -11.84
C VAL A 82 -13.40 6.58 -11.81
N GLN A 83 -13.90 7.76 -12.17
CA GLN A 83 -15.33 8.08 -12.15
C GLN A 83 -16.07 7.56 -13.39
N ASP A 84 -15.63 6.42 -13.88
CA ASP A 84 -16.23 5.68 -14.98
C ASP A 84 -16.68 4.31 -14.46
N ALA A 85 -17.93 4.21 -14.09
CA ALA A 85 -18.53 2.99 -13.54
C ALA A 85 -18.39 1.82 -14.53
N ALA A 86 -18.56 2.07 -15.83
CA ALA A 86 -18.49 1.01 -16.85
C ALA A 86 -17.10 0.37 -16.93
N VAL A 87 -16.03 1.17 -16.79
CA VAL A 87 -14.64 0.67 -16.74
C VAL A 87 -14.40 -0.12 -15.47
N ASN A 88 -14.85 0.38 -14.29
CA ASN A 88 -14.69 -0.33 -13.02
C ASN A 88 -15.46 -1.65 -13.00
N ASP A 89 -16.70 -1.64 -13.49
CA ASP A 89 -17.55 -2.84 -13.57
C ASP A 89 -16.95 -3.88 -14.50
N TYR A 90 -16.40 -3.45 -15.64
CA TYR A 90 -15.72 -4.32 -16.58
C TYR A 90 -14.46 -4.97 -15.98
N VAL A 91 -13.59 -4.19 -15.34
CA VAL A 91 -12.40 -4.73 -14.66
C VAL A 91 -12.81 -5.69 -13.53
N SER A 92 -13.87 -5.35 -12.79
CA SER A 92 -14.42 -6.24 -11.75
C SER A 92 -15.04 -7.51 -12.33
N GLU A 93 -15.66 -7.46 -13.50
CA GLU A 93 -16.16 -8.64 -14.24
C GLU A 93 -15.01 -9.60 -14.57
N ILE A 94 -13.92 -9.07 -15.16
CA ILE A 94 -12.75 -9.87 -15.50
C ILE A 94 -12.07 -10.42 -14.23
N GLY A 95 -11.93 -9.59 -13.18
CA GLY A 95 -11.39 -10.03 -11.89
C GLY A 95 -12.17 -11.20 -11.30
N ARG A 96 -13.49 -11.12 -11.25
CA ARG A 96 -14.35 -12.23 -10.78
C ARG A 96 -14.22 -13.49 -11.63
N LYS A 97 -14.07 -13.33 -12.96
CA LYS A 97 -13.88 -14.46 -13.86
C LYS A 97 -12.57 -15.19 -13.58
N VAL A 98 -11.46 -14.47 -13.38
CA VAL A 98 -10.15 -15.06 -13.02
C VAL A 98 -10.16 -15.62 -11.59
N GLN A 99 -10.83 -14.92 -10.66
CA GLN A 99 -11.00 -15.36 -9.27
C GLN A 99 -11.70 -16.73 -9.14
N ALA A 100 -12.49 -17.14 -10.10
CA ALA A 100 -13.20 -18.44 -10.02
C ALA A 100 -12.23 -19.64 -9.87
N GLY A 101 -10.98 -19.50 -10.34
CA GLY A 101 -9.93 -20.52 -10.26
C GLY A 101 -9.09 -20.52 -8.97
N VAL A 102 -9.28 -19.56 -8.05
CA VAL A 102 -8.42 -19.43 -6.86
C VAL A 102 -8.75 -20.42 -5.75
N GLN A 103 -7.79 -20.66 -4.85
CA GLN A 103 -7.93 -21.56 -3.71
C GLN A 103 -8.67 -20.91 -2.54
N ARG A 104 -8.43 -19.62 -2.27
CA ARG A 104 -9.02 -18.87 -1.14
C ARG A 104 -10.30 -18.16 -1.56
N LYS A 105 -11.36 -18.93 -1.83
CA LYS A 105 -12.64 -18.41 -2.38
C LYS A 105 -13.44 -17.51 -1.43
N ASP A 106 -13.16 -17.59 -0.14
CA ASP A 106 -13.86 -16.88 0.94
C ASP A 106 -13.29 -15.47 1.22
N MET A 107 -12.25 -15.05 0.49
CA MET A 107 -11.69 -13.70 0.65
C MET A 107 -12.59 -12.63 0.00
N PRO A 108 -12.64 -11.40 0.60
CA PRO A 108 -13.49 -10.30 0.12
C PRO A 108 -12.86 -9.56 -1.07
N TYR A 109 -12.55 -10.28 -2.15
CA TYR A 109 -11.91 -9.70 -3.33
C TYR A 109 -12.67 -8.49 -3.88
N SER A 110 -11.96 -7.45 -4.20
CA SER A 110 -12.50 -6.27 -4.88
C SER A 110 -11.48 -5.68 -5.86
N TYR A 111 -11.96 -5.09 -6.96
CA TYR A 111 -11.13 -4.62 -8.06
C TYR A 111 -11.51 -3.19 -8.39
N ARG A 112 -10.53 -2.28 -8.46
CA ARG A 112 -10.75 -0.86 -8.76
C ARG A 112 -9.70 -0.36 -9.72
N VAL A 113 -10.11 0.44 -10.69
CA VAL A 113 -9.20 1.26 -11.48
C VAL A 113 -9.09 2.62 -10.78
N LEU A 114 -7.87 3.02 -10.45
CA LEU A 114 -7.56 4.22 -9.67
C LEU A 114 -7.07 5.36 -10.57
N ASN A 115 -7.30 6.61 -10.13
CA ASN A 115 -6.91 7.81 -10.88
C ASN A 115 -5.40 8.11 -10.89
N ALA A 116 -4.58 7.29 -10.22
CA ALA A 116 -3.12 7.41 -10.26
C ALA A 116 -2.60 7.22 -11.69
N ASN A 117 -1.64 8.06 -12.10
CA ASN A 117 -1.12 8.08 -13.47
C ASN A 117 0.06 7.15 -13.69
N TYR A 118 0.86 6.86 -12.67
CA TYR A 118 1.98 5.94 -12.76
C TYR A 118 1.51 4.52 -13.11
N VAL A 119 2.41 3.72 -13.66
CA VAL A 119 2.10 2.34 -14.07
C VAL A 119 2.26 1.42 -12.86
N ASN A 120 1.15 0.87 -12.35
CA ASN A 120 1.17 -0.10 -11.25
C ASN A 120 -0.16 -0.86 -11.12
N ALA A 121 -0.08 -2.04 -10.50
CA ALA A 121 -1.20 -2.72 -9.87
C ALA A 121 -0.69 -3.27 -8.53
N TYR A 122 -1.59 -3.47 -7.58
CA TYR A 122 -1.25 -4.02 -6.28
C TYR A 122 -2.46 -4.63 -5.59
N THR A 123 -2.17 -5.51 -4.64
CA THR A 123 -3.20 -6.15 -3.81
C THR A 123 -2.88 -6.03 -2.33
N PHE A 124 -3.93 -5.93 -1.53
CA PHE A 124 -3.88 -6.09 -0.08
C PHE A 124 -4.05 -7.57 0.31
N PRO A 125 -3.70 -7.95 1.55
CA PRO A 125 -3.63 -9.37 1.96
C PRO A 125 -4.92 -10.19 1.81
N ALA A 126 -6.08 -9.55 1.86
CA ALA A 126 -7.38 -10.21 1.69
C ALA A 126 -8.02 -9.96 0.31
N GLY A 127 -7.34 -9.26 -0.59
CA GLY A 127 -7.69 -9.17 -2.00
C GLY A 127 -8.40 -7.89 -2.45
N ALA A 128 -8.30 -6.79 -1.68
CA ALA A 128 -8.64 -5.48 -2.23
C ALA A 128 -7.53 -5.06 -3.22
N MET A 129 -7.88 -4.92 -4.51
CA MET A 129 -6.92 -4.66 -5.59
C MET A 129 -7.13 -3.29 -6.20
N GLY A 130 -6.02 -2.59 -6.43
CA GLY A 130 -5.94 -1.34 -7.17
C GLY A 130 -5.13 -1.50 -8.45
N LEU A 131 -5.71 -1.10 -9.59
CA LEU A 131 -5.02 -0.96 -10.87
C LEU A 131 -4.98 0.52 -11.19
N THR A 132 -3.80 1.08 -11.41
CA THR A 132 -3.73 2.49 -11.81
C THR A 132 -4.25 2.69 -13.23
N ARG A 133 -4.84 3.84 -13.52
CA ARG A 133 -5.26 4.15 -14.89
C ARG A 133 -4.08 4.15 -15.87
N GLY A 134 -2.86 4.40 -15.36
CA GLY A 134 -1.63 4.35 -16.15
C GLY A 134 -1.41 2.97 -16.76
N ILE A 135 -1.47 1.87 -15.97
CA ILE A 135 -1.29 0.54 -16.53
C ILE A 135 -2.46 0.12 -17.43
N VAL A 136 -3.72 0.45 -17.05
CA VAL A 136 -4.89 0.01 -17.82
C VAL A 136 -4.91 0.56 -19.25
N VAL A 137 -4.45 1.80 -19.46
CA VAL A 137 -4.40 2.39 -20.81
C VAL A 137 -3.28 1.83 -21.69
N ASP A 138 -2.30 1.15 -21.11
CA ASP A 138 -1.17 0.55 -21.82
C ASP A 138 -1.39 -0.92 -22.17
N LEU A 139 -2.25 -1.64 -21.42
CA LEU A 139 -2.65 -3.01 -21.77
C LEU A 139 -3.28 -3.06 -23.17
N ARG A 140 -3.03 -4.14 -23.92
CA ARG A 140 -3.40 -4.25 -25.35
C ARG A 140 -4.63 -5.11 -25.59
N ASN A 141 -5.01 -5.96 -24.63
CA ASN A 141 -6.15 -6.87 -24.73
C ASN A 141 -6.60 -7.35 -23.34
N GLU A 142 -7.73 -8.03 -23.29
CA GLU A 142 -8.32 -8.54 -22.06
C GLU A 142 -7.50 -9.67 -21.42
N ALA A 143 -6.77 -10.48 -22.22
CA ALA A 143 -5.93 -11.52 -21.68
C ALA A 143 -4.75 -10.94 -20.86
N GLU A 144 -4.21 -9.79 -21.25
CA GLU A 144 -3.20 -9.07 -20.47
C GLU A 144 -3.77 -8.49 -19.17
N LEU A 145 -4.99 -7.95 -19.19
CA LEU A 145 -5.70 -7.53 -17.98
C LEU A 145 -5.96 -8.72 -17.06
N ALA A 146 -6.44 -9.83 -17.61
CA ALA A 146 -6.68 -11.05 -16.84
C ALA A 146 -5.38 -11.63 -16.26
N ALA A 147 -4.25 -11.52 -16.98
CA ALA A 147 -2.94 -11.93 -16.49
C ALA A 147 -2.47 -11.07 -15.32
N LEU A 148 -2.63 -9.73 -15.41
CA LEU A 148 -2.32 -8.80 -14.33
C LEU A 148 -3.14 -9.11 -13.07
N LEU A 149 -4.45 -9.24 -13.21
CA LEU A 149 -5.35 -9.61 -12.11
C LEU A 149 -5.03 -11.00 -11.54
N GLY A 150 -4.67 -11.94 -12.41
CA GLY A 150 -4.25 -13.29 -12.01
C GLY A 150 -2.97 -13.29 -11.19
N HIS A 151 -1.99 -12.47 -11.55
CA HIS A 151 -0.76 -12.26 -10.80
C HIS A 151 -1.05 -11.73 -9.38
N GLU A 152 -1.88 -10.69 -9.25
CA GLU A 152 -2.29 -10.14 -7.95
C GLU A 152 -3.05 -11.19 -7.11
N LEU A 153 -3.94 -11.96 -7.74
CA LEU A 153 -4.62 -13.08 -7.10
C LEU A 153 -3.63 -14.16 -6.64
N GLY A 154 -2.54 -14.38 -7.38
CA GLY A 154 -1.44 -15.27 -7.00
C GLY A 154 -0.82 -14.87 -5.67
N HIS A 155 -0.51 -13.58 -5.48
CA HIS A 155 0.03 -13.05 -4.22
C HIS A 155 -0.92 -13.28 -3.03
N VAL A 156 -2.22 -13.03 -3.21
CA VAL A 156 -3.23 -13.25 -2.16
C VAL A 156 -3.34 -14.74 -1.80
N ASN A 157 -3.39 -15.60 -2.82
CA ASN A 157 -3.62 -17.03 -2.61
C ASN A 157 -2.40 -17.74 -2.02
N ALA A 158 -1.18 -17.33 -2.39
CA ALA A 158 0.05 -17.81 -1.77
C ALA A 158 0.30 -17.16 -0.39
N ARG A 159 -0.45 -16.11 0.00
CA ARG A 159 -0.31 -15.37 1.26
C ARG A 159 1.05 -14.65 1.38
N HIS A 160 1.60 -14.15 0.27
CA HIS A 160 2.93 -13.56 0.25
C HIS A 160 3.09 -12.38 1.22
N ALA A 161 2.07 -11.52 1.37
CA ALA A 161 2.08 -10.44 2.36
C ALA A 161 2.20 -10.96 3.80
N ALA A 162 1.46 -12.02 4.15
CA ALA A 162 1.53 -12.64 5.48
C ALA A 162 2.86 -13.37 5.71
N GLN A 163 3.45 -13.99 4.68
CA GLN A 163 4.76 -14.64 4.77
C GLN A 163 5.87 -13.60 4.96
N ARG A 164 5.84 -12.50 4.22
CA ARG A 164 6.78 -11.38 4.38
C ARG A 164 6.75 -10.82 5.79
N GLU A 165 5.57 -10.64 6.37
CA GLU A 165 5.41 -10.20 7.75
C GLU A 165 5.99 -11.21 8.74
N GLY A 166 5.77 -12.50 8.52
CA GLY A 166 6.39 -13.56 9.32
C GLY A 166 7.92 -13.52 9.29
N MET A 167 8.51 -13.29 8.12
CA MET A 167 9.96 -13.15 7.97
C MET A 167 10.50 -11.89 8.65
N ALA A 168 9.76 -10.78 8.57
CA ALA A 168 10.13 -9.54 9.26
C ALA A 168 10.12 -9.70 10.79
N LEU A 169 9.15 -10.41 11.33
CA LEU A 169 9.09 -10.75 12.76
C LEU A 169 10.31 -11.61 13.19
N VAL A 170 10.67 -12.63 12.42
CA VAL A 170 11.84 -13.46 12.71
C VAL A 170 13.13 -12.66 12.65
N ALA A 171 13.28 -11.81 11.63
CA ALA A 171 14.46 -10.93 11.52
C ALA A 171 14.55 -9.95 12.69
N GLY A 172 13.42 -9.34 13.10
CA GLY A 172 13.35 -8.47 14.26
C GLY A 172 13.74 -9.17 15.56
N VAL A 173 13.27 -10.40 15.77
CA VAL A 173 13.64 -11.25 16.90
C VAL A 173 15.12 -11.61 16.90
N ALA A 174 15.68 -11.98 15.74
CA ALA A 174 17.11 -12.28 15.62
C ALA A 174 17.98 -11.05 15.96
N LEU A 175 17.60 -9.86 15.48
CA LEU A 175 18.28 -8.61 15.81
C LEU A 175 18.19 -8.28 17.31
N MET A 176 17.03 -8.48 17.95
CA MET A 176 16.88 -8.30 19.40
C MET A 176 17.72 -9.30 20.18
N GLY A 177 17.80 -10.57 19.74
CA GLY A 177 18.67 -11.58 20.36
C GLY A 177 20.13 -11.20 20.31
N LEU A 178 20.61 -10.66 19.17
CA LEU A 178 21.98 -10.14 19.03
C LEU A 178 22.21 -8.90 19.90
N ALA A 179 21.23 -8.00 20.00
CA ALA A 179 21.32 -6.80 20.83
C ALA A 179 21.37 -7.12 22.33
N VAL A 180 20.58 -8.10 22.79
CA VAL A 180 20.66 -8.61 24.19
C VAL A 180 22.00 -9.29 24.49
N ALA A 181 22.61 -9.92 23.50
CA ALA A 181 23.95 -10.53 23.63
C ALA A 181 25.09 -9.49 23.61
N SER A 182 24.89 -8.31 23.00
CA SER A 182 25.83 -7.21 22.99
C SER A 182 25.65 -6.33 24.24
N ARG A 183 26.77 -5.90 24.87
CA ARG A 183 26.79 -5.30 26.21
C ARG A 183 26.27 -3.86 26.35
N ASP A 184 25.73 -3.23 25.32
CA ASP A 184 25.25 -1.85 25.36
C ASP A 184 23.78 -1.77 25.65
N SER A 185 23.43 -1.06 26.74
CA SER A 185 22.14 -1.08 27.44
C SER A 185 21.09 -0.06 26.97
N ASP A 186 21.24 0.61 25.81
CA ASP A 186 20.36 1.70 25.39
C ASP A 186 19.27 1.29 24.37
N TRP A 187 18.73 0.06 24.49
CA TRP A 187 17.77 -0.52 23.53
C TRP A 187 16.30 -0.45 23.94
N ALA A 188 15.98 0.30 24.97
CA ALA A 188 14.58 0.53 25.39
C ALA A 188 13.62 1.08 24.30
N PRO A 189 14.08 1.81 23.26
CA PRO A 189 13.20 2.30 22.19
C PRO A 189 12.67 1.23 21.23
N LEU A 190 13.33 0.04 21.16
CA LEU A 190 12.93 -1.01 20.20
C LEU A 190 11.78 -1.91 20.66
N ILE A 191 11.44 -1.90 21.94
CA ILE A 191 10.33 -2.69 22.51
C ILE A 191 8.96 -2.11 22.11
N GLY A 192 8.91 -0.85 21.64
CA GLY A 192 7.69 -0.20 21.12
C GLY A 192 7.38 -0.49 19.64
N LEU A 193 8.23 -1.27 18.96
CA LEU A 193 8.02 -1.70 17.56
C LEU A 193 7.13 -2.96 17.43
N GLY A 194 6.19 -3.17 18.34
CA GLY A 194 4.94 -3.91 18.12
C GLY A 194 4.06 -3.08 17.19
N ALA A 195 4.63 -2.76 16.05
CA ALA A 195 4.31 -1.66 15.19
C ALA A 195 3.01 -1.92 14.44
N GLU A 196 2.20 -0.91 14.36
CA GLU A 196 1.27 -0.72 13.25
C GLU A 196 2.04 -0.94 11.94
N ILE A 197 1.70 -2.01 11.22
CA ILE A 197 2.17 -2.27 9.86
C ILE A 197 1.62 -1.11 9.03
N GLY A 198 2.47 -0.19 8.61
CA GLY A 198 2.05 0.90 7.73
C GLY A 198 1.65 0.37 6.35
N ALA A 199 0.74 1.05 5.63
CA ALA A 199 0.33 0.65 4.29
C ALA A 199 1.52 0.44 3.34
N SER A 200 2.58 1.25 3.47
CA SER A 200 3.82 1.11 2.69
C SER A 200 4.57 -0.20 2.96
N ALA A 201 4.50 -0.75 4.18
CA ALA A 201 5.11 -2.05 4.48
C ALA A 201 4.31 -3.21 3.88
N LEU A 202 2.98 -3.07 3.77
CA LEU A 202 2.13 -4.07 3.12
C LEU A 202 2.33 -4.14 1.61
N LEU A 203 2.73 -3.02 0.99
CA LEU A 203 3.01 -2.89 -0.44
C LEU A 203 4.53 -2.92 -0.75
N ALA A 204 5.36 -3.32 0.21
CA ALA A 204 6.81 -3.45 0.00
C ALA A 204 7.14 -4.59 -0.99
N SER A 205 8.38 -4.58 -1.48
CA SER A 205 8.87 -5.53 -2.50
C SER A 205 8.65 -6.99 -2.11
N TYR A 206 8.19 -7.77 -3.06
CA TYR A 206 8.17 -9.23 -2.99
C TYR A 206 9.53 -9.83 -3.38
N SER A 207 9.81 -11.04 -2.89
CA SER A 207 11.01 -11.77 -3.30
C SER A 207 10.86 -12.27 -4.75
N ARG A 208 11.98 -12.59 -5.40
CA ARG A 208 11.94 -13.18 -6.74
C ARG A 208 11.19 -14.53 -6.79
N ASP A 209 11.19 -15.27 -5.69
CA ASP A 209 10.47 -16.54 -5.58
C ASP A 209 8.96 -16.30 -5.47
N ASP A 210 8.54 -15.29 -4.68
CA ASP A 210 7.14 -14.88 -4.60
C ASP A 210 6.61 -14.44 -5.97
N GLU A 211 7.41 -13.68 -6.72
CA GLU A 211 7.06 -13.23 -8.06
C GLU A 211 6.91 -14.41 -9.05
N ARG A 212 7.84 -15.38 -9.02
CA ARG A 212 7.73 -16.59 -9.84
C ARG A 212 6.50 -17.42 -9.49
N GLN A 213 6.19 -17.52 -8.21
CA GLN A 213 4.99 -18.24 -7.76
C GLN A 213 3.71 -17.50 -8.17
N ALA A 214 3.67 -16.17 -8.03
CA ALA A 214 2.54 -15.35 -8.45
C ALA A 214 2.31 -15.43 -9.97
N ASP A 215 3.38 -15.41 -10.77
CA ASP A 215 3.30 -15.59 -12.23
C ASP A 215 2.74 -16.96 -12.61
N ALA A 216 3.24 -18.03 -11.98
CA ALA A 216 2.78 -19.39 -12.28
C ALA A 216 1.30 -19.57 -11.91
N LEU A 217 0.88 -19.09 -10.76
CA LEU A 217 -0.51 -19.10 -10.32
C LEU A 217 -1.38 -18.21 -11.22
N GLY A 218 -0.92 -17.01 -11.52
CA GLY A 218 -1.62 -16.08 -12.37
C GLY A 218 -1.86 -16.63 -13.77
N GLN A 219 -0.85 -17.30 -14.36
CA GLN A 219 -0.98 -17.94 -15.67
C GLN A 219 -1.94 -19.14 -15.61
N GLN A 220 -1.95 -19.89 -14.52
CA GLN A 220 -2.91 -20.96 -14.30
C GLN A 220 -4.35 -20.42 -14.22
N TYR A 221 -4.60 -19.40 -13.40
CA TYR A 221 -5.92 -18.79 -13.25
C TYR A 221 -6.42 -18.17 -14.55
N LEU A 222 -5.53 -17.51 -15.28
CA LEU A 222 -5.79 -16.97 -16.62
C LEU A 222 -6.33 -18.03 -17.57
N VAL A 223 -5.64 -19.18 -17.66
CA VAL A 223 -6.04 -20.29 -18.53
C VAL A 223 -7.34 -20.92 -18.07
N GLN A 224 -7.52 -21.13 -16.76
CA GLN A 224 -8.77 -21.62 -16.20
C GLN A 224 -9.97 -20.71 -16.47
N ALA A 225 -9.71 -19.40 -16.56
CA ALA A 225 -10.72 -18.41 -16.97
C ALA A 225 -10.98 -18.38 -18.49
N GLY A 226 -10.35 -19.26 -19.28
CA GLY A 226 -10.56 -19.39 -20.71
C GLY A 226 -9.81 -18.36 -21.56
N TYR A 227 -8.73 -17.77 -21.03
CA TYR A 227 -7.82 -16.92 -21.81
C TYR A 227 -6.58 -17.68 -22.26
N PRO A 228 -5.90 -17.20 -23.32
CA PRO A 228 -4.64 -17.80 -23.74
C PRO A 228 -3.52 -17.49 -22.74
N ALA A 229 -2.68 -18.48 -22.45
CA ALA A 229 -1.51 -18.30 -21.57
C ALA A 229 -0.55 -17.21 -22.04
N SER A 230 -0.56 -16.88 -23.34
CA SER A 230 0.17 -15.75 -23.93
C SER A 230 -0.23 -14.39 -23.38
N GLY A 231 -1.34 -14.26 -22.65
CA GLY A 231 -1.70 -13.04 -21.93
C GLY A 231 -0.64 -12.64 -20.91
N MET A 232 -0.08 -13.59 -20.13
CA MET A 232 1.04 -13.33 -19.22
C MET A 232 2.31 -12.94 -19.96
N VAL A 233 2.59 -13.60 -21.08
CA VAL A 233 3.73 -13.23 -21.96
C VAL A 233 3.59 -11.79 -22.44
N GLY A 234 2.40 -11.44 -22.92
CA GLY A 234 2.09 -10.08 -23.39
C GLY A 234 2.26 -9.01 -22.31
N LEU A 235 1.76 -9.29 -21.10
CA LEU A 235 1.94 -8.42 -19.94
C LEU A 235 3.43 -8.19 -19.64
N HIS A 236 4.23 -9.26 -19.55
CA HIS A 236 5.66 -9.14 -19.26
C HIS A 236 6.42 -8.42 -20.37
N GLN A 237 6.06 -8.64 -21.64
CA GLN A 237 6.66 -7.90 -22.78
C GLN A 237 6.35 -6.40 -22.69
N LEU A 238 5.11 -6.04 -22.35
CA LEU A 238 4.73 -4.64 -22.13
C LEU A 238 5.61 -4.01 -21.05
N LEU A 239 5.72 -4.65 -19.89
CA LEU A 239 6.49 -4.13 -18.75
C LEU A 239 7.99 -3.99 -19.07
N VAL A 240 8.58 -4.95 -19.77
CA VAL A 240 9.99 -4.87 -20.22
C VAL A 240 10.19 -3.73 -21.20
N SER A 241 9.30 -3.58 -22.19
CA SER A 241 9.41 -2.52 -23.19
C SER A 241 9.24 -1.12 -22.59
N GLU A 242 8.34 -0.95 -21.65
CA GLU A 242 8.15 0.33 -20.95
C GLU A 242 9.34 0.65 -20.02
N GLN A 243 9.95 -0.36 -19.38
CA GLN A 243 11.17 -0.17 -18.59
C GLN A 243 12.33 0.37 -19.40
N GLU A 244 12.49 -0.13 -20.64
CA GLU A 244 13.55 0.33 -21.55
C GLU A 244 13.28 1.76 -22.05
N ARG A 245 12.02 2.14 -22.21
CA ARG A 245 11.60 3.44 -22.76
C ARG A 245 11.54 4.56 -21.72
N GLU A 246 10.90 4.34 -20.58
CA GLU A 246 10.73 5.32 -19.49
C GLU A 246 10.80 4.65 -18.10
N PRO A 247 12.01 4.36 -17.59
CA PRO A 247 12.17 3.67 -16.30
C PRO A 247 11.44 4.33 -15.13
N SER A 248 11.37 5.67 -15.13
CA SER A 248 10.76 6.45 -14.05
C SER A 248 9.26 6.20 -13.85
N LEU A 249 8.54 5.82 -14.90
CA LEU A 249 7.10 5.52 -14.83
C LEU A 249 6.82 4.18 -14.16
N LEU A 250 7.78 3.27 -14.20
CA LEU A 250 7.69 1.91 -13.65
C LEU A 250 8.43 1.74 -12.33
N GLU A 251 9.09 2.79 -11.81
CA GLU A 251 9.88 2.72 -10.58
C GLU A 251 9.07 2.17 -9.41
N THR A 252 7.83 2.62 -9.24
CA THR A 252 6.94 2.14 -8.19
C THR A 252 6.58 0.67 -8.37
N MET A 253 6.25 0.25 -9.61
CA MET A 253 5.89 -1.14 -9.90
C MET A 253 7.09 -2.07 -9.70
N PHE A 254 8.28 -1.71 -10.20
CA PHE A 254 9.46 -2.56 -10.05
C PHE A 254 10.07 -2.53 -8.65
N SER A 255 9.75 -1.52 -7.84
CA SER A 255 10.11 -1.53 -6.43
C SER A 255 9.28 -2.54 -5.63
N SER A 256 8.04 -2.80 -6.01
CA SER A 256 7.17 -3.81 -5.40
C SER A 256 7.21 -5.17 -6.10
N HIS A 257 7.31 -5.18 -7.45
CA HIS A 257 7.30 -6.37 -8.31
C HIS A 257 8.53 -6.39 -9.22
N PRO A 258 9.70 -6.87 -8.76
CA PRO A 258 10.91 -6.88 -9.55
C PRO A 258 10.74 -7.68 -10.85
N MET A 259 10.83 -6.98 -12.00
CA MET A 259 10.75 -7.61 -13.31
C MET A 259 12.10 -8.21 -13.72
N SER A 260 12.09 -9.33 -14.41
CA SER A 260 13.29 -9.94 -14.98
C SER A 260 13.00 -10.58 -16.33
N LYS A 261 14.03 -10.63 -17.20
CA LYS A 261 13.93 -11.37 -18.47
C LYS A 261 13.63 -12.86 -18.22
N GLU A 262 14.08 -13.42 -17.11
CA GLU A 262 13.80 -14.80 -16.70
C GLU A 262 12.29 -15.04 -16.53
N ARG A 263 11.55 -14.11 -15.90
CA ARG A 263 10.09 -14.22 -15.70
C ARG A 263 9.38 -14.27 -17.06
N LEU A 264 9.75 -13.39 -17.99
CA LEU A 264 9.23 -13.40 -19.36
C LEU A 264 9.50 -14.73 -20.07
N GLU A 265 10.73 -15.24 -20.02
CA GLU A 265 11.09 -16.51 -20.65
C GLU A 265 10.38 -17.71 -19.98
N SER A 266 10.16 -17.65 -18.67
CA SER A 266 9.39 -18.70 -17.97
C SER A 266 7.91 -18.70 -18.38
N ALA A 267 7.29 -17.52 -18.50
CA ALA A 267 5.92 -17.39 -19.00
C ALA A 267 5.77 -17.90 -20.45
N LYS A 268 6.76 -17.62 -21.32
CA LYS A 268 6.79 -18.17 -22.70
C LYS A 268 6.85 -19.67 -22.71
N ARG A 269 7.83 -20.28 -21.99
CA ARG A 269 7.96 -21.74 -21.89
C ARG A 269 6.68 -22.40 -21.40
N ALA A 270 6.06 -21.84 -20.34
CA ALA A 270 4.81 -22.37 -19.82
C ALA A 270 3.67 -22.27 -20.85
N ALA A 271 3.57 -21.19 -21.60
CA ALA A 271 2.58 -21.01 -22.67
C ALA A 271 2.77 -22.01 -23.82
N GLU A 272 4.02 -22.33 -24.18
CA GLU A 272 4.38 -23.24 -25.28
C GLU A 272 4.31 -24.73 -24.87
N THR A 273 4.39 -25.04 -23.58
CA THR A 273 4.42 -26.41 -23.07
C THR A 273 3.17 -26.75 -22.23
N SER A 274 3.15 -26.37 -20.98
CA SER A 274 2.09 -26.73 -20.01
C SER A 274 0.71 -26.21 -20.41
N TYR A 275 0.66 -25.08 -21.11
CA TYR A 275 -0.58 -24.42 -21.53
C TYR A 275 -0.72 -24.29 -23.06
N ALA A 276 -0.02 -25.12 -23.83
CA ALA A 276 -0.09 -25.12 -25.29
C ALA A 276 -1.52 -25.25 -25.84
N SER A 277 -2.38 -26.02 -25.14
CA SER A 277 -3.79 -26.15 -25.50
C SER A 277 -4.60 -24.85 -25.42
N SER A 278 -4.11 -23.85 -24.68
CA SER A 278 -4.78 -22.53 -24.56
C SER A 278 -4.45 -21.59 -25.72
N ALA A 279 -3.51 -21.90 -26.60
CA ALA A 279 -3.03 -21.01 -27.65
C ALA A 279 -4.13 -20.51 -28.61
N GLY A 280 -5.17 -21.33 -28.84
CA GLY A 280 -6.34 -20.95 -29.65
C GLY A 280 -7.41 -20.13 -28.91
N ALA A 281 -7.26 -19.90 -27.62
CA ALA A 281 -8.25 -19.12 -26.87
C ALA A 281 -8.20 -17.63 -27.25
N PRO A 282 -9.35 -16.92 -27.26
CA PRO A 282 -9.40 -15.53 -27.70
C PRO A 282 -8.80 -14.58 -26.63
N ALA A 283 -7.88 -13.69 -27.07
CA ALA A 283 -7.34 -12.63 -26.21
C ALA A 283 -8.33 -11.47 -25.98
N GLN A 284 -9.50 -11.49 -26.62
CA GLN A 284 -10.60 -10.52 -26.49
C GLN A 284 -10.14 -9.06 -26.67
N ARG A 285 -9.30 -8.79 -27.67
CA ARG A 285 -8.73 -7.45 -27.91
C ARG A 285 -9.82 -6.41 -28.21
N GLU A 286 -10.75 -6.71 -29.11
CA GLU A 286 -11.79 -5.77 -29.53
C GLU A 286 -12.67 -5.39 -28.35
N ARG A 287 -13.18 -6.38 -27.61
CA ARG A 287 -13.97 -6.16 -26.40
C ARG A 287 -13.22 -5.27 -25.39
N PHE A 288 -11.95 -5.54 -25.16
CA PHE A 288 -11.13 -4.75 -24.24
C PHE A 288 -11.01 -3.29 -24.70
N MET A 289 -10.73 -3.07 -26.00
CA MET A 289 -10.60 -1.73 -26.55
C MET A 289 -11.91 -0.95 -26.45
N ASP A 290 -13.04 -1.59 -26.75
CA ASP A 290 -14.35 -0.97 -26.64
C ASP A 290 -14.73 -0.65 -25.20
N ARG A 291 -14.55 -1.60 -24.28
CA ARG A 291 -14.93 -1.44 -22.85
C ARG A 291 -14.04 -0.44 -22.11
N THR A 292 -12.84 -0.18 -22.58
CA THR A 292 -11.89 0.79 -22.04
C THR A 292 -11.77 2.07 -22.86
N ALA A 293 -12.58 2.25 -23.91
CA ALA A 293 -12.48 3.35 -24.85
C ALA A 293 -12.56 4.74 -24.20
N SER A 294 -13.45 4.92 -23.24
CA SER A 294 -13.60 6.17 -22.48
C SER A 294 -12.34 6.56 -21.71
N LEU A 295 -11.71 5.58 -21.03
CA LEU A 295 -10.46 5.79 -20.33
C LEU A 295 -9.29 6.01 -21.29
N ARG A 296 -9.24 5.26 -22.40
CA ARG A 296 -8.20 5.40 -23.43
C ARG A 296 -8.22 6.74 -24.13
N LYS A 297 -9.38 7.37 -24.30
CA LYS A 297 -9.47 8.75 -24.80
C LYS A 297 -8.73 9.75 -23.91
N LYS A 298 -8.56 9.44 -22.62
CA LYS A 298 -7.79 10.25 -21.67
C LYS A 298 -6.29 9.96 -21.67
N LYS A 299 -5.79 9.03 -22.51
CA LYS A 299 -4.36 8.67 -22.55
C LYS A 299 -3.45 9.89 -22.69
N PRO A 300 -3.69 10.87 -23.59
CA PRO A 300 -2.85 12.07 -23.68
C PRO A 300 -2.81 12.88 -22.37
N THR A 301 -3.93 12.94 -21.65
CA THR A 301 -4.04 13.59 -20.33
C THR A 301 -3.22 12.83 -19.29
N ILE A 302 -3.31 11.50 -19.26
CA ILE A 302 -2.56 10.63 -18.34
C ILE A 302 -1.07 10.79 -18.58
N GLU A 303 -0.60 10.74 -19.83
CA GLU A 303 0.80 10.94 -20.19
C GLU A 303 1.31 12.35 -19.84
N ALA A 304 0.49 13.38 -20.01
CA ALA A 304 0.84 14.73 -19.56
C ALA A 304 0.98 14.79 -18.03
N CYS A 305 0.07 14.14 -17.28
CA CYS A 305 0.18 14.02 -15.83
C CYS A 305 1.45 13.26 -15.40
N GLN A 306 1.81 12.17 -16.06
CA GLN A 306 3.04 11.41 -15.81
C GLN A 306 4.29 12.30 -15.96
N ARG A 307 4.36 13.08 -17.05
CA ARG A 307 5.45 14.05 -17.25
C ARG A 307 5.47 15.13 -16.16
N GLY A 308 4.29 15.61 -15.74
CA GLY A 308 4.15 16.56 -14.65
C GLY A 308 4.61 15.99 -13.30
N GLU A 309 4.26 14.75 -12.98
CA GLU A 309 4.68 14.05 -11.77
C GLU A 309 6.19 13.77 -11.77
N THR A 310 6.77 13.41 -12.92
CA THR A 310 8.22 13.29 -13.10
C THR A 310 8.93 14.64 -12.90
N ALA A 311 8.36 15.75 -13.38
CA ALA A 311 8.90 17.07 -13.13
C ALA A 311 8.82 17.47 -11.65
N LEU A 312 7.72 17.14 -10.96
CA LEU A 312 7.57 17.34 -9.51
C LEU A 312 8.63 16.60 -8.70
N SER A 313 8.90 15.34 -9.01
CA SER A 313 9.93 14.54 -8.32
C SER A 313 11.32 15.17 -8.44
N LYS A 314 11.60 15.82 -9.58
CA LYS A 314 12.82 16.57 -9.85
C LYS A 314 12.78 18.02 -9.32
N LYS A 315 11.71 18.42 -8.62
CA LYS A 315 11.46 19.81 -8.15
C LYS A 315 11.42 20.86 -9.26
N ALA A 316 11.19 20.45 -10.51
CA ALA A 316 11.04 21.31 -11.68
C ALA A 316 9.60 21.85 -11.74
N LEU A 317 9.23 22.71 -10.78
CA LEU A 317 7.85 23.14 -10.54
C LEU A 317 7.21 23.90 -11.72
N VAL A 318 8.02 24.62 -12.52
CA VAL A 318 7.54 25.34 -13.72
C VAL A 318 7.15 24.36 -14.82
N ASP A 319 7.97 23.34 -15.04
CA ASP A 319 7.68 22.27 -16.01
C ASP A 319 6.47 21.43 -15.56
N ALA A 320 6.38 21.13 -14.27
CA ALA A 320 5.22 20.43 -13.71
C ALA A 320 3.92 21.20 -13.98
N GLU A 321 3.88 22.51 -13.70
CA GLU A 321 2.71 23.38 -13.98
C GLU A 321 2.35 23.37 -15.46
N ARG A 322 3.34 23.45 -16.35
CA ARG A 322 3.13 23.40 -17.80
C ARG A 322 2.48 22.07 -18.21
N HIS A 323 3.01 20.95 -17.73
CA HIS A 323 2.50 19.63 -18.09
C HIS A 323 1.09 19.35 -17.53
N PHE A 324 0.80 19.77 -16.28
CA PHE A 324 -0.58 19.68 -15.77
C PHE A 324 -1.53 20.64 -16.48
N GLY A 325 -1.01 21.80 -16.94
CA GLY A 325 -1.75 22.70 -17.84
C GLY A 325 -2.10 22.02 -19.18
N ASP A 326 -1.15 21.27 -19.77
CA ASP A 326 -1.40 20.46 -20.99
C ASP A 326 -2.49 19.40 -20.73
N ALA A 327 -2.41 18.71 -19.60
CA ALA A 327 -3.43 17.73 -19.21
C ALA A 327 -4.82 18.35 -19.09
N LEU A 328 -4.92 19.51 -18.43
CA LEU A 328 -6.20 20.23 -18.24
C LEU A 328 -6.74 20.87 -19.51
N ARG A 329 -5.87 21.19 -20.49
CA ARG A 329 -6.36 21.60 -21.84
C ARG A 329 -7.00 20.43 -22.59
N SER A 330 -6.51 19.21 -22.39
CA SER A 330 -7.08 18.02 -23.01
C SER A 330 -8.34 17.52 -22.29
N THR A 331 -8.36 17.59 -20.95
CA THR A 331 -9.46 17.14 -20.11
C THR A 331 -9.61 18.11 -18.93
N PRO A 332 -10.43 19.18 -19.07
CA PRO A 332 -10.54 20.25 -18.07
C PRO A 332 -11.06 19.81 -16.69
N ASP A 333 -11.79 18.70 -16.64
CA ASP A 333 -12.39 18.10 -15.45
C ASP A 333 -11.63 16.82 -14.99
N ASP A 334 -10.39 16.62 -15.40
CA ASP A 334 -9.61 15.49 -14.91
C ASP A 334 -9.21 15.70 -13.45
N TYR A 335 -9.77 14.88 -12.56
CA TYR A 335 -9.56 14.99 -11.12
C TYR A 335 -8.09 14.97 -10.72
N ALA A 336 -7.31 14.03 -11.27
CA ALA A 336 -5.90 13.90 -10.95
C ALA A 336 -5.09 15.11 -11.42
N ALA A 337 -5.34 15.60 -12.63
CA ALA A 337 -4.69 16.79 -13.18
C ALA A 337 -5.00 18.05 -12.34
N LEU A 338 -6.27 18.24 -11.94
CA LEU A 338 -6.68 19.36 -11.07
C LEU A 338 -5.97 19.31 -9.71
N LEU A 339 -5.94 18.12 -9.08
CA LEU A 339 -5.30 17.96 -7.78
C LEU A 339 -3.79 18.19 -7.85
N ARG A 340 -3.11 17.62 -8.86
CA ARG A 340 -1.66 17.78 -9.10
C ARG A 340 -1.29 19.24 -9.46
N MET A 341 -2.11 19.91 -10.27
CA MET A 341 -1.95 21.35 -10.53
C MET A 341 -2.03 22.15 -9.23
N SER A 342 -3.03 21.89 -8.40
CA SER A 342 -3.17 22.55 -7.09
C SER A 342 -1.95 22.33 -6.20
N GLN A 343 -1.46 21.09 -6.08
CA GLN A 343 -0.24 20.76 -5.33
C GLN A 343 0.99 21.49 -5.87
N THR A 344 1.13 21.56 -7.19
CA THR A 344 2.23 22.28 -7.85
C THR A 344 2.21 23.77 -7.54
N LEU A 345 1.04 24.41 -7.62
CA LEU A 345 0.87 25.82 -7.31
C LEU A 345 1.10 26.12 -5.81
N GLN A 346 0.66 25.20 -4.93
CA GLN A 346 0.99 25.26 -3.50
C GLN A 346 2.51 25.24 -3.28
N ALA A 347 3.22 24.32 -3.92
CA ALA A 347 4.69 24.25 -3.83
C ALA A 347 5.40 25.50 -4.39
N ARG A 348 4.77 26.21 -5.32
CA ARG A 348 5.23 27.49 -5.86
C ARG A 348 4.82 28.70 -5.00
N GLY A 349 4.13 28.51 -3.87
CA GLY A 349 3.63 29.57 -3.00
C GLY A 349 2.40 30.31 -3.52
N ARG A 350 1.81 29.90 -4.65
CA ARG A 350 0.61 30.50 -5.25
C ARG A 350 -0.67 29.93 -4.63
N LEU A 351 -0.87 30.17 -3.33
CA LEU A 351 -1.90 29.50 -2.54
C LEU A 351 -3.34 29.81 -3.00
N ALA A 352 -3.60 31.04 -3.46
CA ALA A 352 -4.93 31.44 -3.96
C ALA A 352 -5.29 30.69 -5.24
N ASP A 353 -4.34 30.59 -6.19
CA ASP A 353 -4.54 29.86 -7.43
C ASP A 353 -4.70 28.35 -7.15
N ALA A 354 -3.85 27.81 -6.27
CA ALA A 354 -3.92 26.42 -5.82
C ALA A 354 -5.29 26.07 -5.26
N ARG A 355 -5.88 26.93 -4.44
CA ARG A 355 -7.21 26.76 -3.87
C ARG A 355 -8.28 26.64 -4.96
N GLY A 356 -8.20 27.47 -6.01
CA GLY A 356 -9.13 27.40 -7.14
C GLY A 356 -9.17 26.01 -7.80
N TYR A 357 -7.99 25.39 -8.01
CA TYR A 357 -7.91 24.03 -8.56
C TYR A 357 -8.34 22.96 -7.57
N ALA A 358 -8.03 23.09 -6.28
CA ALA A 358 -8.52 22.15 -5.26
C ALA A 358 -10.06 22.15 -5.15
N GLU A 359 -10.68 23.35 -5.23
CA GLU A 359 -12.14 23.49 -5.24
C GLU A 359 -12.77 22.89 -6.50
N GLN A 360 -12.14 23.04 -7.67
CA GLN A 360 -12.56 22.37 -8.90
C GLN A 360 -12.46 20.85 -8.77
N ALA A 361 -11.33 20.34 -8.27
CA ALA A 361 -11.17 18.90 -8.01
C ALA A 361 -12.26 18.36 -7.09
N ARG A 362 -12.58 19.07 -5.99
CA ARG A 362 -13.65 18.69 -5.06
C ARG A 362 -15.03 18.68 -5.72
N LYS A 363 -15.30 19.59 -6.67
CA LYS A 363 -16.57 19.58 -7.42
C LYS A 363 -16.67 18.41 -8.39
N VAL A 364 -15.56 18.07 -9.03
CA VAL A 364 -15.48 16.94 -9.96
C VAL A 364 -15.64 15.61 -9.23
N TYR A 365 -15.02 15.44 -8.07
CA TYR A 365 -15.08 14.19 -7.31
C TYR A 365 -15.38 14.46 -5.81
N PRO A 366 -16.62 14.79 -5.45
CA PRO A 366 -16.98 15.19 -4.09
C PRO A 366 -16.87 14.05 -3.05
N GLN A 367 -16.84 12.79 -3.47
CA GLN A 367 -16.70 11.62 -2.60
C GLN A 367 -15.22 11.27 -2.32
N GLU A 368 -14.25 11.93 -2.96
CA GLU A 368 -12.83 11.64 -2.77
C GLU A 368 -12.20 12.62 -1.77
N ALA A 369 -11.51 12.06 -0.77
CA ALA A 369 -11.06 12.81 0.39
C ALA A 369 -9.86 13.73 0.12
N GLN A 370 -8.98 13.41 -0.86
CA GLN A 370 -7.72 14.15 -1.04
C GLN A 370 -7.90 15.63 -1.41
N ALA A 371 -8.91 15.95 -2.23
CA ALA A 371 -9.21 17.35 -2.56
C ALA A 371 -9.67 18.15 -1.33
N VAL A 372 -10.39 17.51 -0.41
CA VAL A 372 -10.82 18.11 0.86
C VAL A 372 -9.61 18.38 1.76
N LYS A 373 -8.72 17.40 1.92
CA LYS A 373 -7.47 17.53 2.70
C LYS A 373 -6.56 18.62 2.14
N LEU A 374 -6.38 18.65 0.81
CA LEU A 374 -5.60 19.69 0.15
C LEU A 374 -6.21 21.07 0.36
N GLY A 375 -7.53 21.20 0.19
CA GLY A 375 -8.25 22.44 0.45
C GLY A 375 -8.06 22.95 1.88
N ALA A 376 -8.13 22.07 2.87
CA ALA A 376 -7.86 22.41 4.26
C ALA A 376 -6.42 22.90 4.47
N THR A 377 -5.44 22.22 3.87
CA THR A 377 -4.03 22.60 3.96
C THR A 377 -3.78 24.00 3.36
N LEU A 378 -4.42 24.30 2.22
CA LEU A 378 -4.35 25.60 1.57
C LEU A 378 -4.98 26.70 2.43
N LYS A 379 -6.14 26.43 3.07
CA LYS A 379 -6.79 27.35 4.00
C LYS A 379 -5.93 27.65 5.21
N LEU A 380 -5.20 26.67 5.76
CA LEU A 380 -4.20 26.91 6.81
C LEU A 380 -3.11 27.87 6.33
N GLY A 381 -2.57 27.66 5.14
CA GLY A 381 -1.59 28.56 4.52
C GLY A 381 -2.12 29.97 4.28
N LEU A 382 -3.40 30.10 3.99
CA LEU A 382 -4.11 31.39 3.79
C LEU A 382 -4.60 32.03 5.11
N ARG A 383 -4.23 31.47 6.26
CA ARG A 383 -4.64 31.92 7.61
C ARG A 383 -6.15 31.87 7.87
N GLU A 384 -6.84 30.86 7.33
CA GLU A 384 -8.26 30.59 7.52
C GLU A 384 -8.46 29.31 8.38
N PRO A 385 -7.96 29.26 9.65
CA PRO A 385 -7.88 28.03 10.41
C PRO A 385 -9.26 27.43 10.76
N GLY A 386 -10.29 28.26 10.97
CA GLY A 386 -11.65 27.76 11.24
C GLY A 386 -12.26 27.05 10.04
N ALA A 387 -12.09 27.60 8.82
CA ALA A 387 -12.54 26.97 7.59
C ALA A 387 -11.73 25.69 7.27
N ALA A 388 -10.44 25.69 7.59
CA ALA A 388 -9.60 24.50 7.46
C ALA A 388 -10.05 23.36 8.40
N LEU A 389 -10.38 23.70 9.65
CA LEU A 389 -10.88 22.71 10.63
C LEU A 389 -12.17 22.05 10.13
N ALA A 390 -13.11 22.82 9.59
CA ALA A 390 -14.35 22.28 9.03
C ALA A 390 -14.10 21.26 7.89
N ASP A 391 -13.14 21.57 6.99
CA ASP A 391 -12.75 20.62 5.94
C ASP A 391 -12.03 19.38 6.49
N LEU A 392 -11.17 19.52 7.52
CA LEU A 392 -10.51 18.37 8.16
C LEU A 392 -11.49 17.46 8.89
N GLU A 393 -12.54 18.03 9.48
CA GLU A 393 -13.65 17.25 10.07
C GLU A 393 -14.47 16.56 8.98
N ALA A 394 -14.67 17.19 7.82
CA ALA A 394 -15.31 16.55 6.68
C ALA A 394 -14.45 15.39 6.14
N TYR A 395 -13.14 15.58 6.03
CA TYR A 395 -12.20 14.52 5.67
C TYR A 395 -12.30 13.31 6.60
N ASP A 396 -12.29 13.52 7.93
CA ASP A 396 -12.38 12.42 8.90
C ASP A 396 -13.68 11.63 8.82
N ARG A 397 -14.77 12.26 8.38
CA ARG A 397 -16.04 11.55 8.12
C ARG A 397 -15.96 10.68 6.86
N MET A 398 -15.16 11.09 5.87
CA MET A 398 -14.98 10.36 4.61
C MET A 398 -13.95 9.24 4.75
N LEU A 399 -12.85 9.52 5.46
CA LEU A 399 -11.69 8.62 5.59
C LEU A 399 -11.09 8.76 6.99
N PRO A 400 -11.66 8.09 8.00
CA PRO A 400 -11.21 8.19 9.38
C PRO A 400 -9.86 7.50 9.62
N GLY A 401 -9.08 8.00 10.58
CA GLY A 401 -7.84 7.35 11.03
C GLY A 401 -6.54 7.87 10.38
N ASP A 402 -6.59 8.95 9.59
CA ASP A 402 -5.39 9.58 9.05
C ASP A 402 -4.69 10.43 10.13
N SER A 403 -3.54 9.94 10.64
CA SER A 403 -2.76 10.64 11.67
C SER A 403 -2.26 12.03 11.22
N GLY A 404 -2.00 12.22 9.93
CA GLY A 404 -1.63 13.51 9.36
C GLY A 404 -2.73 14.56 9.50
N VAL A 405 -4.00 14.12 9.42
CA VAL A 405 -5.15 15.01 9.65
C VAL A 405 -5.24 15.43 11.12
N GLY A 406 -4.90 14.55 12.05
CA GLY A 406 -4.77 14.90 13.47
C GLY A 406 -3.77 16.04 13.69
N PHE A 407 -2.62 16.00 13.03
CA PHE A 407 -1.64 17.10 13.05
C PHE A 407 -2.21 18.38 12.47
N LEU A 408 -2.84 18.35 11.29
CA LEU A 408 -3.42 19.52 10.64
C LEU A 408 -4.53 20.16 11.48
N LYS A 409 -5.38 19.38 12.16
CA LYS A 409 -6.36 19.88 13.13
C LYS A 409 -5.68 20.58 14.30
N GLY A 410 -4.56 20.03 14.81
CA GLY A 410 -3.74 20.68 15.82
C GLY A 410 -3.26 22.06 15.39
N VAL A 411 -2.76 22.17 14.15
CA VAL A 411 -2.36 23.47 13.55
C VAL A 411 -3.55 24.42 13.39
N ALA A 412 -4.72 23.92 13.01
CA ALA A 412 -5.94 24.73 12.91
C ALA A 412 -6.36 25.29 14.28
N TYR A 413 -6.38 24.45 15.33
CA TYR A 413 -6.67 24.91 16.70
C TYR A 413 -5.65 25.92 17.21
N GLU A 414 -4.36 25.72 16.93
CA GLU A 414 -3.31 26.68 17.23
C GLU A 414 -3.58 28.04 16.54
N GLY A 415 -3.89 28.03 15.26
CA GLY A 415 -4.21 29.24 14.48
C GLY A 415 -5.45 29.99 15.00
N MET A 416 -6.38 29.30 15.67
CA MET A 416 -7.53 29.89 16.36
C MET A 416 -7.26 30.32 17.80
N GLY A 417 -6.02 30.13 18.31
CA GLY A 417 -5.67 30.42 19.70
C GLY A 417 -6.14 29.36 20.71
N ARG A 418 -6.72 28.24 20.25
CA ARG A 418 -7.26 27.15 21.07
C ARG A 418 -6.16 26.18 21.48
N ARG A 419 -5.24 26.64 22.35
CA ARG A 419 -4.00 25.93 22.73
C ARG A 419 -4.23 24.58 23.38
N ALA A 420 -5.28 24.44 24.19
CA ALA A 420 -5.55 23.17 24.93
C ALA A 420 -5.92 22.06 23.95
N GLU A 421 -6.77 22.34 22.95
CA GLU A 421 -7.17 21.39 21.93
C GLU A 421 -5.99 21.04 20.99
N ALA A 422 -5.22 22.07 20.59
CA ALA A 422 -4.00 21.86 19.81
C ALA A 422 -3.00 20.97 20.55
N ALA A 423 -2.75 21.23 21.85
CA ALA A 423 -1.82 20.46 22.68
C ALA A 423 -2.24 18.98 22.80
N ARG A 424 -3.53 18.69 22.91
CA ARG A 424 -4.04 17.31 22.96
C ARG A 424 -3.68 16.55 21.68
N LEU A 425 -3.90 17.15 20.51
CA LEU A 425 -3.59 16.54 19.21
C LEU A 425 -2.08 16.43 18.98
N PHE A 426 -1.31 17.46 19.34
CA PHE A 426 0.14 17.42 19.22
C PHE A 426 0.79 16.37 20.11
N ASN A 427 0.26 16.13 21.34
CA ASN A 427 0.72 15.02 22.17
C ASN A 427 0.50 13.66 21.50
N GLN A 428 -0.62 13.44 20.81
CA GLN A 428 -0.86 12.21 20.04
C GLN A 428 0.16 12.06 18.90
N VAL A 429 0.43 13.14 18.16
CA VAL A 429 1.44 13.14 17.06
C VAL A 429 2.83 12.81 17.59
N VAL A 430 3.23 13.42 18.73
CA VAL A 430 4.54 13.15 19.36
C VAL A 430 4.65 11.70 19.83
N ALA A 431 3.57 11.13 20.39
CA ALA A 431 3.54 9.74 20.83
C ALA A 431 3.68 8.76 19.66
N GLN A 432 3.09 9.07 18.51
CA GLN A 432 3.14 8.21 17.32
C GLN A 432 4.44 8.35 16.52
N SER A 433 4.96 9.58 16.36
CA SER A 433 6.04 9.85 15.40
C SER A 433 6.88 11.06 15.80
N ARG A 434 7.57 10.98 16.95
CA ARG A 434 8.35 12.08 17.53
C ARG A 434 9.40 12.68 16.58
N ASP A 435 10.07 11.83 15.80
CA ASP A 435 11.18 12.24 14.93
C ASP A 435 10.73 12.74 13.55
N SER A 436 9.46 12.58 13.21
CA SER A 436 8.88 13.14 11.99
C SER A 436 8.88 14.68 12.01
N ALA A 437 8.77 15.32 10.85
CA ALA A 437 8.63 16.78 10.77
C ALA A 437 7.43 17.29 11.59
N ALA A 438 6.29 16.59 11.54
CA ALA A 438 5.11 16.90 12.34
C ALA A 438 5.35 16.72 13.83
N GLY A 439 6.03 15.63 14.25
CA GLY A 439 6.38 15.36 15.63
C GLY A 439 7.36 16.40 16.21
N LYS A 440 8.35 16.81 15.44
CA LYS A 440 9.30 17.86 15.81
C LYS A 440 8.59 19.22 15.98
N TYR A 441 7.72 19.58 15.03
CA TYR A 441 6.89 20.79 15.15
C TYR A 441 6.02 20.72 16.42
N ALA A 442 5.25 19.65 16.59
CA ALA A 442 4.38 19.44 17.74
C ALA A 442 5.15 19.50 19.07
N SER A 443 6.30 18.83 19.16
CA SER A 443 7.17 18.87 20.37
C SER A 443 7.63 20.29 20.69
N THR A 444 8.04 21.06 19.69
CA THR A 444 8.47 22.46 19.85
C THR A 444 7.34 23.33 20.39
N ARG A 445 6.12 23.17 19.84
CA ARG A 445 4.95 23.95 20.32
C ARG A 445 4.55 23.56 21.74
N LEU A 446 4.51 22.26 22.05
CA LEU A 446 4.19 21.75 23.38
C LEU A 446 5.19 22.26 24.43
N LYS A 447 6.51 22.27 24.13
CA LYS A 447 7.53 22.86 25.02
C LYS A 447 7.30 24.36 25.21
N ALA A 448 7.07 25.12 24.14
CA ALA A 448 6.83 26.56 24.22
C ALA A 448 5.58 26.92 25.05
N TRP A 449 4.61 26.00 25.13
CA TRP A 449 3.39 26.21 25.91
C TRP A 449 3.44 25.59 27.33
N GLY A 450 4.56 24.92 27.69
CA GLY A 450 4.73 24.26 29.00
C GLY A 450 4.00 22.92 29.17
N TYR A 451 3.52 22.30 28.09
CA TYR A 451 2.88 20.98 28.10
C TYR A 451 3.89 19.81 27.98
N LEU A 452 5.12 20.08 27.59
CA LEU A 452 6.22 19.13 27.49
C LEU A 452 7.48 19.73 28.10
N ARG A 453 8.24 18.92 28.89
CA ARG A 453 9.52 19.32 29.47
C ARG A 453 10.71 19.02 28.54
#